data_fd5d455ba6eaedecc0960272c945dd60
#
_entry.id   fd5d455ba6eaedecc0960272c945dd60
#
_cell.length_a   1.000
_cell.length_b   1.000
_cell.length_c   1.000
_cell.angle_alpha   90.00
_cell.angle_beta   90.00
_cell.angle_gamma   90.00
#
_symmetry.space_group_name_H-M   'P 1'
#
loop_
_entity.id
_entity.type
_entity.pdbx_description
1 polymer ?
#
loop_
_entity_poly.entity_id
_entity_poly.type
_entity_poly.pdbx_seq_one_letter_code
_entity_poly.pdbx_strand_id
1 'polypeptide(L)'
;MSPEKNIGVATSTALTKTGRWFFTRRRFALVLILAVGLTTPVLVALNWNHKLFFITLELATKFLIVFPAIHANCRWFGPAVTRFRAKKKVVWLTIDDGPHPEDTPQLLMLLKKHNAQATFFVIGRHVQKYPGLARAILGDGHTLGNHTQTHPVLFFWSFLETRLTREIDQCTKTLREATGEQPRWFRAPAGMANLFLHFLLCDRNMKLIGWSARGFDGVFHNTGAMAKRVRKSIHPGAIILLHEGRRDWQGRPINLILAETVLTRLTAEGYIFTVPDEDDFL
;
A
#
# COMPACT_ATOMS: atom_id res chain seq x y z
N MET A 1 -33.09 -26.81 28.30
CA MET A 1 -33.44 -25.40 28.07
C MET A 1 -32.15 -24.63 28.03
N SER A 2 -31.63 -24.40 26.84
CA SER A 2 -30.44 -23.56 26.61
C SER A 2 -30.91 -22.15 26.20
N PRO A 3 -30.29 -21.07 26.68
CA PRO A 3 -30.67 -19.73 26.29
C PRO A 3 -30.06 -19.39 24.91
N GLU A 4 -30.91 -19.07 23.94
CA GLU A 4 -30.57 -18.45 22.69
C GLU A 4 -29.84 -17.12 22.91
N LYS A 5 -28.61 -17.02 22.41
CA LYS A 5 -27.92 -15.73 22.34
C LYS A 5 -28.46 -14.93 21.14
N ASN A 6 -29.27 -13.93 21.45
CA ASN A 6 -29.68 -12.90 20.52
C ASN A 6 -28.43 -12.19 19.97
N ILE A 7 -28.12 -12.44 18.70
CA ILE A 7 -27.14 -11.67 17.94
C ILE A 7 -27.87 -10.40 17.49
N GLY A 8 -27.72 -9.36 18.29
CA GLY A 8 -28.18 -8.02 17.93
C GLY A 8 -27.43 -7.52 16.69
N VAL A 9 -28.15 -7.39 15.58
CA VAL A 9 -27.68 -6.67 14.38
C VAL A 9 -27.57 -5.20 14.80
N ALA A 10 -26.35 -4.77 15.12
CA ALA A 10 -26.02 -3.37 15.32
C ALA A 10 -26.06 -2.68 13.95
N THR A 11 -27.16 -2.05 13.61
CA THR A 11 -27.26 -1.08 12.52
C THR A 11 -26.40 0.11 12.86
N SER A 12 -25.17 0.13 12.35
CA SER A 12 -24.23 1.22 12.52
C SER A 12 -24.64 2.42 11.66
N THR A 13 -25.41 3.34 12.21
CA THR A 13 -25.56 4.71 11.73
C THR A 13 -24.66 5.65 12.54
N ALA A 14 -23.38 5.46 12.47
CA ALA A 14 -22.41 6.45 12.91
C ALA A 14 -21.31 6.56 11.85
N LEU A 15 -21.57 7.34 10.80
CA LEU A 15 -20.49 7.93 10.01
C LEU A 15 -19.62 8.72 10.99
N THR A 16 -18.47 8.18 11.34
CA THR A 16 -17.48 8.84 12.19
C THR A 16 -17.12 10.21 11.58
N LYS A 17 -16.63 11.15 12.39
CA LYS A 17 -16.16 12.49 11.90
C LYS A 17 -15.24 12.35 10.68
N THR A 18 -14.46 11.27 10.61
CA THR A 18 -13.61 10.91 9.48
C THR A 18 -14.41 10.63 8.20
N GLY A 19 -15.48 9.87 8.25
CA GLY A 19 -16.32 9.58 7.09
C GLY A 19 -16.99 10.83 6.51
N ARG A 20 -17.48 11.77 7.35
CA ARG A 20 -18.02 13.06 6.89
C ARG A 20 -16.97 13.92 6.19
N TRP A 21 -15.76 13.97 6.74
CA TRP A 21 -14.65 14.72 6.17
C TRP A 21 -14.26 14.18 4.78
N PHE A 22 -14.20 12.86 4.61
CA PHE A 22 -13.98 12.21 3.31
C PHE A 22 -15.09 12.51 2.31
N PHE A 23 -16.35 12.43 2.72
CA PHE A 23 -17.50 12.68 1.84
C PHE A 23 -17.48 14.11 1.27
N THR A 24 -17.12 15.09 2.10
CA THR A 24 -17.02 16.49 1.68
C THR A 24 -15.88 16.71 0.69
N ARG A 25 -14.71 16.10 0.91
CA ARG A 25 -13.57 16.19 -0.01
C ARG A 25 -13.80 15.50 -1.36
N ARG A 26 -14.48 14.36 -1.37
CA ARG A 26 -14.87 13.68 -2.63
C ARG A 26 -15.70 14.59 -3.52
N ARG A 27 -16.76 15.18 -2.96
CA ARG A 27 -17.62 16.12 -3.70
C ARG A 27 -16.82 17.31 -4.22
N PHE A 28 -15.98 17.88 -3.37
CA PHE A 28 -15.15 19.01 -3.76
C PHE A 28 -14.17 18.65 -4.90
N ALA A 29 -13.49 17.53 -4.80
CA ALA A 29 -12.55 17.10 -5.84
C ALA A 29 -13.25 16.72 -7.15
N LEU A 30 -14.42 16.06 -7.12
CA LEU A 30 -15.23 15.79 -8.31
C LEU A 30 -15.72 17.07 -8.96
N VAL A 31 -16.21 18.02 -8.17
CA VAL A 31 -16.65 19.35 -8.67
C VAL A 31 -15.47 20.08 -9.31
N LEU A 32 -14.29 20.05 -8.68
CA LEU A 32 -13.10 20.69 -9.22
C LEU A 32 -12.65 20.04 -10.55
N ILE A 33 -12.64 18.71 -10.65
CA ILE A 33 -12.29 17.98 -11.88
C ILE A 33 -13.27 18.31 -13.01
N LEU A 34 -14.57 18.29 -12.71
CA LEU A 34 -15.61 18.62 -13.68
C LEU A 34 -15.56 20.10 -14.09
N ALA A 35 -15.39 20.99 -13.14
CA ALA A 35 -15.27 22.42 -13.41
C ALA A 35 -14.08 22.72 -14.33
N VAL A 36 -12.92 22.14 -14.06
CA VAL A 36 -11.72 22.34 -14.89
C VAL A 36 -11.87 21.70 -16.26
N GLY A 37 -12.39 20.47 -16.34
CA GLY A 37 -12.58 19.78 -17.61
C GLY A 37 -13.60 20.46 -18.55
N LEU A 38 -14.63 21.10 -17.99
CA LEU A 38 -15.70 21.77 -18.76
C LEU A 38 -15.36 23.23 -19.09
N THR A 39 -14.68 23.94 -18.19
CA THR A 39 -14.43 25.38 -18.36
C THR A 39 -13.26 25.68 -19.28
N THR A 40 -12.23 24.86 -19.30
CA THR A 40 -11.00 25.18 -20.06
C THR A 40 -11.21 25.29 -21.57
N PRO A 41 -11.89 24.33 -22.26
CA PRO A 41 -12.12 24.46 -23.69
C PRO A 41 -12.92 25.73 -24.05
N VAL A 42 -13.90 26.08 -23.22
CA VAL A 42 -14.75 27.27 -23.40
C VAL A 42 -13.93 28.55 -23.21
N LEU A 43 -13.10 28.61 -22.18
CA LEU A 43 -12.25 29.76 -21.89
C LEU A 43 -11.18 30.01 -22.95
N VAL A 44 -10.59 28.93 -23.49
CA VAL A 44 -9.64 29.03 -24.61
C VAL A 44 -10.34 29.53 -25.88
N ALA A 45 -11.56 29.08 -26.17
CA ALA A 45 -12.31 29.48 -27.35
C ALA A 45 -12.79 30.96 -27.27
N LEU A 46 -13.18 31.42 -26.07
CA LEU A 46 -13.73 32.77 -25.87
C LEU A 46 -12.67 33.87 -25.71
N ASN A 47 -11.45 33.54 -25.32
CA ASN A 47 -10.41 34.53 -24.97
C ASN A 47 -9.06 34.24 -25.61
N TRP A 48 -8.99 34.31 -26.94
CA TRP A 48 -7.75 34.02 -27.68
C TRP A 48 -6.55 34.88 -27.24
N ASN A 49 -6.80 36.13 -26.82
CA ASN A 49 -5.76 37.04 -26.34
C ASN A 49 -5.16 36.63 -24.98
N HIS A 50 -5.87 35.82 -24.18
CA HIS A 50 -5.44 35.33 -22.87
C HIS A 50 -5.17 33.84 -22.84
N LYS A 51 -5.01 33.20 -24.00
CA LYS A 51 -4.81 31.74 -24.14
C LYS A 51 -3.71 31.18 -23.23
N LEU A 52 -2.59 31.89 -23.12
CA LEU A 52 -1.47 31.43 -22.28
C LEU A 52 -1.84 31.38 -20.79
N PHE A 53 -2.62 32.36 -20.31
CA PHE A 53 -3.12 32.36 -18.93
C PHE A 53 -4.00 31.15 -18.66
N PHE A 54 -4.96 30.87 -19.55
CA PHE A 54 -5.89 29.73 -19.36
C PHE A 54 -5.20 28.39 -19.52
N ILE A 55 -4.25 28.26 -20.44
CA ILE A 55 -3.42 27.04 -20.57
C ILE A 55 -2.60 26.82 -19.30
N THR A 56 -1.98 27.87 -18.75
CA THR A 56 -1.20 27.78 -17.52
C THR A 56 -2.08 27.35 -16.33
N LEU A 57 -3.27 27.94 -16.22
CA LEU A 57 -4.24 27.60 -15.18
C LEU A 57 -4.69 26.14 -15.29
N GLU A 58 -4.94 25.65 -16.50
CA GLU A 58 -5.27 24.25 -16.77
C GLU A 58 -4.14 23.29 -16.38
N LEU A 59 -2.93 23.60 -16.80
CA LEU A 59 -1.76 22.79 -16.45
C LEU A 59 -1.53 22.77 -14.94
N ALA A 60 -1.67 23.91 -14.27
CA ALA A 60 -1.55 24.00 -12.81
C ALA A 60 -2.60 23.14 -12.10
N THR A 61 -3.85 23.16 -12.59
CA THR A 61 -4.93 22.37 -11.99
C THR A 61 -4.72 20.87 -12.21
N LYS A 62 -4.32 20.47 -13.42
CA LYS A 62 -3.95 19.08 -13.69
C LYS A 62 -2.77 18.63 -12.83
N PHE A 63 -1.78 19.48 -12.63
CA PHE A 63 -0.65 19.22 -11.76
C PHE A 63 -1.11 18.97 -10.31
N LEU A 64 -2.02 19.78 -9.77
CA LEU A 64 -2.57 19.62 -8.42
C LEU A 64 -3.31 18.29 -8.20
N ILE A 65 -3.78 17.65 -9.27
CA ILE A 65 -4.47 16.37 -9.21
C ILE A 65 -3.50 15.21 -9.49
N VAL A 66 -2.70 15.33 -10.55
CA VAL A 66 -1.82 14.25 -11.00
C VAL A 66 -0.61 14.07 -10.07
N PHE A 67 0.01 15.16 -9.64
CA PHE A 67 1.17 15.10 -8.76
C PHE A 67 0.90 14.32 -7.46
N PRO A 68 -0.18 14.60 -6.70
CA PRO A 68 -0.52 13.79 -5.53
C PRO A 68 -0.84 12.32 -5.86
N ALA A 69 -1.40 12.04 -7.03
CA ALA A 69 -1.75 10.68 -7.43
C ALA A 69 -0.52 9.80 -7.68
N ILE A 70 0.52 10.36 -8.28
CA ILE A 70 1.77 9.64 -8.58
C ILE A 70 2.80 9.70 -7.45
N HIS A 71 2.60 10.58 -6.46
CA HIS A 71 3.54 10.72 -5.35
C HIS A 71 3.28 9.67 -4.28
N ALA A 72 4.22 8.76 -4.10
CA ALA A 72 4.10 7.68 -3.13
C ALA A 72 3.84 8.21 -1.71
N ASN A 73 2.92 7.58 -0.99
CA ASN A 73 2.50 7.97 0.38
C ASN A 73 1.84 9.35 0.49
N CYS A 74 1.41 9.95 -0.61
CA CYS A 74 0.73 11.22 -0.57
C CYS A 74 -0.62 11.11 0.17
N ARG A 75 -0.83 11.99 1.16
CA ARG A 75 -2.05 12.04 1.97
C ARG A 75 -3.12 12.99 1.42
N TRP A 76 -2.92 13.54 0.24
CA TRP A 76 -3.84 14.53 -0.36
C TRP A 76 -5.25 13.97 -0.56
N PHE A 77 -5.35 12.73 -1.03
CA PHE A 77 -6.63 12.07 -1.28
C PHE A 77 -7.17 11.31 -0.07
N GLY A 78 -6.40 11.18 1.00
CA GLY A 78 -6.81 10.50 2.23
C GLY A 78 -5.64 9.96 3.05
N PRO A 79 -5.90 9.36 4.22
CA PRO A 79 -4.85 8.89 5.11
C PRO A 79 -4.11 7.68 4.53
N ALA A 80 -2.79 7.71 4.64
CA ALA A 80 -1.93 6.55 4.44
C ALA A 80 -1.10 6.34 5.71
N VAL A 81 -1.08 5.12 6.22
CA VAL A 81 -0.29 4.75 7.39
C VAL A 81 1.15 4.58 6.94
N THR A 82 2.02 5.51 7.34
CA THR A 82 3.46 5.47 6.99
C THR A 82 4.35 5.20 8.19
N ARG A 83 3.79 5.21 9.39
CA ARG A 83 4.45 4.92 10.67
C ARG A 83 3.40 4.56 11.72
N PHE A 84 3.83 3.95 12.82
CA PHE A 84 2.99 3.60 13.96
C PHE A 84 3.63 4.04 15.28
N ARG A 85 2.85 4.05 16.37
CA ARG A 85 3.37 4.37 17.71
C ARG A 85 4.20 3.21 18.22
N ALA A 86 5.41 3.51 18.63
CA ALA A 86 6.28 2.52 19.26
C ALA A 86 7.10 3.20 20.37
N LYS A 87 7.01 2.66 21.61
CA LYS A 87 7.81 3.13 22.76
C LYS A 87 9.20 2.54 22.82
N LYS A 88 9.43 1.43 22.10
CA LYS A 88 10.69 0.69 22.03
C LYS A 88 11.21 0.69 20.59
N LYS A 89 12.40 0.15 20.37
CA LYS A 89 12.96 -0.09 19.02
C LYS A 89 12.19 -1.19 18.29
N VAL A 90 11.00 -0.87 17.83
CA VAL A 90 10.10 -1.75 17.09
C VAL A 90 9.90 -1.19 15.69
N VAL A 91 9.96 -2.05 14.69
CA VAL A 91 9.72 -1.72 13.28
C VAL A 91 8.79 -2.75 12.64
N TRP A 92 8.10 -2.36 11.59
CA TRP A 92 7.23 -3.23 10.80
C TRP A 92 7.87 -3.48 9.43
N LEU A 93 8.29 -4.72 9.21
CA LEU A 93 8.79 -5.15 7.90
C LEU A 93 7.62 -5.50 7.00
N THR A 94 7.63 -4.96 5.79
CA THR A 94 6.64 -5.24 4.76
C THR A 94 7.32 -5.62 3.45
N ILE A 95 6.76 -6.61 2.75
CA ILE A 95 7.35 -7.22 1.55
C ILE A 95 6.27 -7.25 0.47
N ASP A 96 6.53 -6.61 -0.66
CA ASP A 96 5.60 -6.46 -1.78
C ASP A 96 5.89 -7.45 -2.92
N ASP A 97 4.96 -7.57 -3.87
CA ASP A 97 5.04 -8.30 -5.14
C ASP A 97 4.97 -9.83 -5.04
N GLY A 98 4.92 -10.40 -3.84
CA GLY A 98 4.83 -11.86 -3.62
C GLY A 98 3.46 -12.49 -3.94
N PRO A 99 3.31 -13.81 -3.67
CA PRO A 99 4.38 -14.74 -3.36
C PRO A 99 5.22 -15.12 -4.60
N HIS A 100 6.52 -15.30 -4.40
CA HIS A 100 7.45 -15.71 -5.45
C HIS A 100 8.02 -17.12 -5.14
N PRO A 101 8.05 -18.05 -6.11
CA PRO A 101 8.35 -19.46 -5.84
C PRO A 101 9.76 -19.70 -5.24
N GLU A 102 10.72 -18.87 -5.59
CA GLU A 102 12.09 -18.99 -5.09
C GLU A 102 12.37 -18.12 -3.87
N ASP A 103 11.82 -16.89 -3.85
CA ASP A 103 12.16 -15.90 -2.82
C ASP A 103 11.35 -16.10 -1.54
N THR A 104 10.05 -16.37 -1.64
CA THR A 104 9.18 -16.52 -0.46
C THR A 104 9.72 -17.57 0.54
N PRO A 105 10.10 -18.81 0.11
CA PRO A 105 10.65 -19.78 1.05
C PRO A 105 11.93 -19.30 1.73
N GLN A 106 12.80 -18.61 1.00
CA GLN A 106 14.07 -18.11 1.55
C GLN A 106 13.84 -16.93 2.51
N LEU A 107 12.88 -16.05 2.21
CA LEU A 107 12.47 -14.96 3.11
C LEU A 107 11.88 -15.51 4.42
N LEU A 108 11.04 -16.54 4.36
CA LEU A 108 10.48 -17.19 5.55
C LEU A 108 11.60 -17.78 6.44
N MET A 109 12.60 -18.43 5.84
CA MET A 109 13.77 -18.91 6.59
C MET A 109 14.57 -17.76 7.23
N LEU A 110 14.78 -16.66 6.50
CA LEU A 110 15.47 -15.48 7.04
C LEU A 110 14.69 -14.84 8.20
N LEU A 111 13.38 -14.67 8.04
CA LEU A 111 12.51 -14.11 9.08
C LEU A 111 12.52 -14.97 10.33
N LYS A 112 12.43 -16.29 10.19
CA LYS A 112 12.51 -17.25 11.29
C LYS A 112 13.86 -17.18 12.01
N LYS A 113 14.98 -17.12 11.27
CA LYS A 113 16.35 -16.98 11.82
C LYS A 113 16.48 -15.73 12.72
N HIS A 114 15.78 -14.65 12.38
CA HIS A 114 15.82 -13.37 13.12
C HIS A 114 14.65 -13.17 14.08
N ASN A 115 13.80 -14.19 14.31
CA ASN A 115 12.56 -14.09 15.09
C ASN A 115 11.73 -12.85 14.69
N ALA A 116 11.61 -12.60 13.40
CA ALA A 116 11.00 -11.42 12.82
C ALA A 116 9.64 -11.75 12.23
N GLN A 117 8.64 -10.91 12.51
CA GLN A 117 7.34 -10.94 11.85
C GLN A 117 7.29 -9.92 10.71
N ALA A 118 6.55 -10.23 9.65
CA ALA A 118 6.38 -9.36 8.49
C ALA A 118 4.95 -9.41 7.95
N THR A 119 4.60 -8.41 7.15
CA THR A 119 3.40 -8.45 6.30
C THR A 119 3.83 -8.57 4.84
N PHE A 120 3.26 -9.54 4.14
CA PHE A 120 3.46 -9.71 2.71
C PHE A 120 2.27 -9.11 1.96
N PHE A 121 2.50 -8.05 1.20
CA PHE A 121 1.51 -7.48 0.29
C PHE A 121 1.57 -8.23 -1.04
N VAL A 122 0.63 -9.15 -1.21
CA VAL A 122 0.68 -10.15 -2.28
C VAL A 122 -0.20 -9.77 -3.47
N ILE A 123 0.28 -10.09 -4.66
CA ILE A 123 -0.45 -9.91 -5.92
C ILE A 123 -1.39 -11.11 -6.10
N GLY A 124 -2.68 -10.87 -6.28
CA GLY A 124 -3.68 -11.94 -6.35
C GLY A 124 -3.38 -13.01 -7.40
N ARG A 125 -2.93 -12.64 -8.61
CA ARG A 125 -2.52 -13.61 -9.65
C ARG A 125 -1.36 -14.52 -9.21
N HIS A 126 -0.46 -14.02 -8.34
CA HIS A 126 0.63 -14.83 -7.80
C HIS A 126 0.11 -15.81 -6.74
N VAL A 127 -0.85 -15.36 -5.91
CA VAL A 127 -1.53 -16.23 -4.95
C VAL A 127 -2.32 -17.34 -5.67
N GLN A 128 -3.01 -17.03 -6.77
CA GLN A 128 -3.68 -18.06 -7.60
C GLN A 128 -2.69 -19.09 -8.12
N LYS A 129 -1.52 -18.68 -8.54
CA LYS A 129 -0.48 -19.56 -9.06
C LYS A 129 0.21 -20.38 -7.98
N TYR A 130 0.40 -19.77 -6.78
CA TYR A 130 1.17 -20.37 -5.69
C TYR A 130 0.39 -20.31 -4.35
N PRO A 131 -0.82 -20.89 -4.25
CA PRO A 131 -1.65 -20.80 -3.03
C PRO A 131 -0.99 -21.44 -1.80
N GLY A 132 -0.14 -22.45 -2.01
CA GLY A 132 0.63 -23.09 -0.94
C GLY A 132 1.60 -22.11 -0.26
N LEU A 133 2.22 -21.19 -1.00
CA LEU A 133 3.12 -20.19 -0.44
C LEU A 133 2.36 -19.15 0.40
N ALA A 134 1.17 -18.73 -0.04
CA ALA A 134 0.34 -17.84 0.76
C ALA A 134 -0.05 -18.49 2.11
N ARG A 135 -0.37 -19.77 2.11
CA ARG A 135 -0.62 -20.54 3.35
C ARG A 135 0.64 -20.68 4.22
N ALA A 136 1.80 -20.89 3.61
CA ALA A 136 3.07 -20.99 4.34
C ALA A 136 3.42 -19.66 5.04
N ILE A 137 3.21 -18.51 4.38
CA ILE A 137 3.39 -17.19 4.99
C ILE A 137 2.57 -17.07 6.29
N LEU A 138 1.28 -17.43 6.25
CA LEU A 138 0.41 -17.39 7.44
C LEU A 138 0.82 -18.44 8.48
N GLY A 139 1.18 -19.65 8.04
CA GLY A 139 1.59 -20.75 8.92
C GLY A 139 2.85 -20.43 9.73
N ASP A 140 3.75 -19.59 9.19
CA ASP A 140 4.95 -19.12 9.89
C ASP A 140 4.69 -17.86 10.76
N GLY A 141 3.41 -17.46 10.94
CA GLY A 141 3.01 -16.36 11.83
C GLY A 141 3.15 -14.96 11.22
N HIS A 142 3.25 -14.87 9.91
CA HIS A 142 3.24 -13.59 9.18
C HIS A 142 1.81 -13.22 8.75
N THR A 143 1.62 -12.02 8.23
CA THR A 143 0.31 -11.56 7.75
C THR A 143 0.30 -11.30 6.25
N LEU A 144 -0.88 -11.37 5.64
CA LEU A 144 -1.09 -11.05 4.23
C LEU A 144 -1.83 -9.74 4.06
N GLY A 145 -1.37 -8.93 3.12
CA GLY A 145 -2.04 -7.71 2.65
C GLY A 145 -2.39 -7.81 1.17
N ASN A 146 -3.37 -7.03 0.74
CA ASN A 146 -3.81 -6.96 -0.65
C ASN A 146 -2.91 -5.99 -1.43
N HIS A 147 -2.29 -6.48 -2.52
CA HIS A 147 -1.48 -5.66 -3.44
C HIS A 147 -2.07 -5.64 -4.86
N THR A 148 -3.41 -5.63 -4.97
CA THR A 148 -4.19 -5.74 -6.20
C THR A 148 -4.12 -7.13 -6.86
N GLN A 149 -5.02 -7.38 -7.81
CA GLN A 149 -5.06 -8.67 -8.52
C GLN A 149 -3.94 -8.82 -9.55
N THR A 150 -3.63 -7.75 -10.30
CA THR A 150 -2.71 -7.82 -11.45
C THR A 150 -1.52 -6.86 -11.40
N HIS A 151 -1.42 -6.05 -10.35
CA HIS A 151 -0.38 -5.02 -10.15
C HIS A 151 -0.30 -3.97 -11.28
N PRO A 152 -1.38 -3.23 -11.58
CA PRO A 152 -1.47 -2.32 -12.72
C PRO A 152 -0.80 -0.97 -12.46
N VAL A 153 0.53 -0.88 -12.43
CA VAL A 153 1.28 0.35 -12.09
C VAL A 153 0.88 1.53 -12.97
N LEU A 154 0.89 1.38 -14.32
CA LEU A 154 0.67 2.48 -15.24
C LEU A 154 -0.76 3.05 -15.24
N PHE A 155 -1.74 2.29 -14.77
CA PHE A 155 -3.14 2.67 -14.79
C PHE A 155 -3.75 2.84 -13.40
N PHE A 156 -2.99 2.63 -12.35
CA PHE A 156 -3.50 2.72 -10.98
C PHE A 156 -3.91 4.15 -10.61
N TRP A 157 -3.25 5.14 -11.16
CA TRP A 157 -3.63 6.55 -11.01
C TRP A 157 -4.86 6.95 -11.83
N SER A 158 -5.31 6.10 -12.79
CA SER A 158 -6.48 6.39 -13.61
C SER A 158 -7.74 6.47 -12.74
N PHE A 159 -8.61 7.41 -13.06
CA PHE A 159 -9.84 7.69 -12.31
C PHE A 159 -10.96 6.66 -12.58
N LEU A 160 -10.65 5.45 -13.04
CA LEU A 160 -11.63 4.41 -13.30
C LEU A 160 -11.92 3.63 -12.01
N GLU A 161 -12.93 4.07 -11.26
CA GLU A 161 -13.39 3.44 -10.02
C GLU A 161 -13.69 1.94 -10.21
N THR A 162 -14.37 1.58 -11.30
CA THR A 162 -14.75 0.19 -11.61
C THR A 162 -13.54 -0.74 -11.76
N ARG A 163 -12.47 -0.27 -12.37
CA ARG A 163 -11.23 -1.04 -12.51
C ARG A 163 -10.54 -1.23 -11.16
N LEU A 164 -10.46 -0.16 -10.39
CA LEU A 164 -9.85 -0.19 -9.06
C LEU A 164 -10.61 -1.13 -8.13
N THR A 165 -11.94 -1.05 -8.13
CA THR A 165 -12.83 -1.97 -7.42
C THR A 165 -12.53 -3.42 -7.78
N ARG A 166 -12.46 -3.74 -9.07
CA ARG A 166 -12.15 -5.09 -9.55
C ARG A 166 -10.78 -5.58 -9.06
N GLU A 167 -9.75 -4.76 -9.15
CA GLU A 167 -8.40 -5.11 -8.69
C GLU A 167 -8.36 -5.45 -7.20
N ILE A 168 -9.05 -4.67 -6.37
CA ILE A 168 -9.10 -4.88 -4.92
C ILE A 168 -9.94 -6.11 -4.59
N ASP A 169 -11.15 -6.23 -5.15
CA ASP A 169 -12.10 -7.27 -4.80
C ASP A 169 -11.67 -8.66 -5.28
N GLN A 170 -11.11 -8.74 -6.48
CA GLN A 170 -10.59 -10.02 -7.00
C GLN A 170 -9.39 -10.51 -6.18
N CYS A 171 -8.47 -9.63 -5.80
CA CYS A 171 -7.36 -10.01 -4.94
C CYS A 171 -7.85 -10.48 -3.55
N THR A 172 -8.80 -9.75 -2.95
CA THR A 172 -9.42 -10.13 -1.68
C THR A 172 -10.09 -11.49 -1.76
N LYS A 173 -10.86 -11.73 -2.83
CA LYS A 173 -11.51 -13.03 -3.09
C LYS A 173 -10.46 -14.13 -3.21
N THR A 174 -9.41 -13.91 -4.01
CA THR A 174 -8.31 -14.86 -4.21
C THR A 174 -7.62 -15.22 -2.90
N LEU A 175 -7.31 -14.23 -2.07
CA LEU A 175 -6.70 -14.45 -0.75
C LEU A 175 -7.61 -15.29 0.15
N ARG A 176 -8.89 -14.95 0.24
CA ARG A 176 -9.86 -15.70 1.03
C ARG A 176 -10.03 -17.14 0.56
N GLU A 177 -10.08 -17.38 -0.75
CA GLU A 177 -10.19 -18.72 -1.32
C GLU A 177 -8.92 -19.56 -1.07
N ALA A 178 -7.74 -18.95 -1.12
CA ALA A 178 -6.49 -19.65 -0.92
C ALA A 178 -6.15 -19.94 0.55
N THR A 179 -6.58 -19.08 1.48
CA THR A 179 -6.08 -19.09 2.86
C THR A 179 -7.18 -19.05 3.94
N GLY A 180 -8.42 -18.74 3.59
CA GLY A 180 -9.51 -18.47 4.54
C GLY A 180 -9.47 -17.08 5.16
N GLU A 181 -8.40 -16.33 5.00
CA GLU A 181 -8.19 -15.03 5.62
C GLU A 181 -8.66 -13.87 4.74
N GLN A 182 -9.19 -12.83 5.39
CA GLN A 182 -9.53 -11.58 4.72
C GLN A 182 -8.48 -10.52 5.04
N PRO A 183 -7.83 -9.92 4.00
CA PRO A 183 -6.80 -8.91 4.25
C PRO A 183 -7.41 -7.64 4.85
N ARG A 184 -6.79 -7.14 5.92
CA ARG A 184 -7.12 -5.85 6.55
C ARG A 184 -6.27 -4.70 5.99
N TRP A 185 -5.17 -5.03 5.35
CA TRP A 185 -4.18 -4.10 4.82
C TRP A 185 -4.20 -4.08 3.31
N PHE A 186 -4.10 -2.91 2.75
CA PHE A 186 -3.93 -2.69 1.31
C PHE A 186 -2.70 -1.84 1.07
N ARG A 187 -1.92 -2.19 0.05
CA ARG A 187 -0.85 -1.34 -0.47
C ARG A 187 -1.06 -1.09 -1.95
N ALA A 188 -1.00 0.19 -2.33
CA ALA A 188 -1.15 0.57 -3.72
C ALA A 188 0.13 0.28 -4.53
N PRO A 189 0.05 -0.26 -5.74
CA PRO A 189 1.18 -0.39 -6.65
C PRO A 189 1.97 0.92 -6.79
N ALA A 190 3.29 0.84 -6.66
CA ALA A 190 4.21 1.99 -6.62
C ALA A 190 3.88 3.06 -5.55
N GLY A 191 3.00 2.77 -4.60
CA GLY A 191 2.51 3.74 -3.60
C GLY A 191 1.59 4.81 -4.15
N MET A 192 1.09 4.64 -5.37
CA MET A 192 0.19 5.60 -6.01
C MET A 192 -1.20 5.56 -5.37
N ALA A 193 -1.84 6.71 -5.25
CA ALA A 193 -3.20 6.80 -4.75
C ALA A 193 -4.03 7.68 -5.69
N ASN A 194 -5.31 7.37 -5.82
CA ASN A 194 -6.26 8.21 -6.54
C ASN A 194 -7.41 8.62 -5.64
N LEU A 195 -8.28 9.47 -6.18
CA LEU A 195 -9.41 10.03 -5.45
C LEU A 195 -10.37 8.99 -4.87
N PHE A 196 -10.55 7.83 -5.56
CA PHE A 196 -11.52 6.81 -5.18
C PHE A 196 -10.95 5.76 -4.21
N LEU A 197 -9.63 5.58 -4.20
CA LEU A 197 -8.98 4.50 -3.45
C LEU A 197 -9.40 4.45 -1.97
N HIS A 198 -9.37 5.59 -1.29
CA HIS A 198 -9.70 5.63 0.14
C HIS A 198 -11.14 5.26 0.45
N PHE A 199 -12.09 5.64 -0.43
CA PHE A 199 -13.51 5.28 -0.26
C PHE A 199 -13.68 3.77 -0.41
N LEU A 200 -13.08 3.21 -1.48
CA LEU A 200 -13.14 1.78 -1.74
C LEU A 200 -12.53 0.94 -0.60
N LEU A 201 -11.45 1.43 0.01
CA LEU A 201 -10.81 0.77 1.14
C LEU A 201 -11.66 0.90 2.42
N CYS A 202 -12.23 2.07 2.69
CA CYS A 202 -13.13 2.28 3.83
C CYS A 202 -14.36 1.37 3.78
N ASP A 203 -15.00 1.24 2.61
CA ASP A 203 -16.16 0.36 2.40
C ASP A 203 -15.81 -1.13 2.64
N ARG A 204 -14.53 -1.48 2.58
CA ARG A 204 -14.01 -2.85 2.77
C ARG A 204 -13.32 -3.05 4.11
N ASN A 205 -13.36 -2.06 5.00
CA ASN A 205 -12.62 -2.06 6.27
C ASN A 205 -11.12 -2.31 6.09
N MET A 206 -10.53 -1.79 5.01
CA MET A 206 -9.10 -1.89 4.74
C MET A 206 -8.40 -0.57 5.00
N LYS A 207 -7.14 -0.62 5.46
CA LYS A 207 -6.28 0.54 5.63
C LYS A 207 -5.20 0.59 4.56
N LEU A 208 -4.95 1.79 4.01
CA LEU A 208 -3.84 2.02 3.08
C LEU A 208 -2.53 2.10 3.86
N ILE A 209 -1.65 1.15 3.59
CA ILE A 209 -0.33 1.07 4.22
C ILE A 209 0.75 1.58 3.25
N GLY A 210 1.40 2.65 3.65
CA GLY A 210 2.59 3.17 3.01
C GLY A 210 3.87 2.69 3.71
N TRP A 211 4.91 3.51 3.68
CA TRP A 211 6.20 3.21 4.32
C TRP A 211 6.92 4.50 4.72
N SER A 212 7.84 4.41 5.68
CA SER A 212 8.77 5.48 6.04
C SER A 212 10.22 5.15 5.68
N ALA A 213 10.55 3.88 5.46
CA ALA A 213 11.89 3.43 5.11
C ALA A 213 11.85 2.51 3.88
N ARG A 214 12.69 2.80 2.86
CA ARG A 214 12.85 1.95 1.68
C ARG A 214 14.26 2.03 1.10
N GLY A 215 14.72 0.94 0.48
CA GLY A 215 15.99 0.86 -0.21
C GLY A 215 15.97 1.31 -1.66
N PHE A 216 14.78 1.42 -2.27
CA PHE A 216 14.56 1.54 -3.71
C PHE A 216 15.05 0.30 -4.49
N ASP A 217 14.86 -0.88 -3.91
CA ASP A 217 15.20 -2.19 -4.47
C ASP A 217 14.44 -2.53 -5.77
N GLY A 218 13.35 -1.82 -6.06
CA GLY A 218 12.69 -1.86 -7.36
C GLY A 218 13.42 -1.13 -8.50
N VAL A 219 14.46 -0.34 -8.19
CA VAL A 219 15.13 0.56 -9.16
C VAL A 219 16.64 0.39 -9.16
N PHE A 220 17.27 0.22 -8.00
CA PHE A 220 18.72 0.15 -7.86
C PHE A 220 19.21 -1.29 -7.65
N HIS A 221 20.50 -1.53 -7.92
CA HIS A 221 21.12 -2.85 -7.79
C HIS A 221 22.21 -2.92 -6.71
N ASN A 222 22.63 -1.79 -6.14
CA ASN A 222 23.65 -1.77 -5.08
C ASN A 222 23.03 -1.99 -3.70
N THR A 223 23.05 -3.22 -3.23
CA THR A 223 22.45 -3.64 -1.95
C THR A 223 23.01 -2.90 -0.74
N GLY A 224 24.32 -2.59 -0.72
CA GLY A 224 24.95 -1.83 0.34
C GLY A 224 24.43 -0.40 0.44
N ALA A 225 24.27 0.28 -0.70
CA ALA A 225 23.70 1.62 -0.75
C ALA A 225 22.21 1.61 -0.36
N MET A 226 21.47 0.58 -0.77
CA MET A 226 20.07 0.40 -0.39
C MET A 226 19.91 0.18 1.12
N ALA A 227 20.69 -0.70 1.72
CA ALA A 227 20.67 -0.96 3.16
C ALA A 227 21.03 0.31 3.95
N LYS A 228 21.99 1.12 3.47
CA LYS A 228 22.34 2.40 4.08
C LYS A 228 21.15 3.40 4.02
N ARG A 229 20.41 3.44 2.90
CA ARG A 229 19.19 4.28 2.79
C ARG A 229 18.11 3.82 3.75
N VAL A 230 17.81 2.51 3.80
CA VAL A 230 16.85 1.95 4.76
C VAL A 230 17.26 2.39 6.16
N ARG A 231 18.52 2.13 6.56
CA ARG A 231 19.03 2.44 7.91
C ARG A 231 18.88 3.92 8.26
N LYS A 232 19.12 4.84 7.32
CA LYS A 232 19.00 6.29 7.54
C LYS A 232 17.56 6.71 7.89
N SER A 233 16.56 5.96 7.44
CA SER A 233 15.14 6.27 7.64
C SER A 233 14.53 5.47 8.80
N ILE A 234 15.31 4.64 9.50
CA ILE A 234 14.83 3.83 10.61
C ILE A 234 14.67 4.66 11.87
N HIS A 235 13.52 4.50 12.48
CA HIS A 235 13.14 5.03 13.80
C HIS A 235 12.13 4.07 14.44
N PRO A 236 11.88 4.12 15.77
CA PRO A 236 10.79 3.38 16.37
C PRO A 236 9.45 3.68 15.66
N GLY A 237 8.72 2.62 15.32
CA GLY A 237 7.49 2.72 14.55
C GLY A 237 7.66 2.91 13.03
N ALA A 238 8.89 2.73 12.49
CA ALA A 238 9.11 2.77 11.05
C ALA A 238 8.48 1.57 10.34
N ILE A 239 7.91 1.81 9.16
CA ILE A 239 7.44 0.79 8.22
C ILE A 239 8.47 0.66 7.11
N ILE A 240 9.03 -0.54 6.97
CA ILE A 240 10.09 -0.85 6.01
C ILE A 240 9.46 -1.51 4.78
N LEU A 241 9.77 -1.01 3.59
CA LEU A 241 9.36 -1.60 2.32
C LEU A 241 10.52 -2.34 1.66
N LEU A 242 10.31 -3.61 1.36
CA LEU A 242 11.10 -4.45 0.48
C LEU A 242 10.19 -5.11 -0.56
N HIS A 243 10.77 -5.73 -1.61
CA HIS A 243 10.01 -6.43 -2.65
C HIS A 243 10.53 -7.86 -2.83
N GLU A 244 9.71 -8.74 -3.42
CA GLU A 244 10.11 -10.05 -3.93
C GLU A 244 10.39 -10.01 -5.44
N GLY A 245 10.98 -11.07 -5.97
CA GLY A 245 11.18 -11.28 -7.41
C GLY A 245 12.23 -10.38 -8.06
N ARG A 246 13.02 -9.65 -7.28
CA ARG A 246 14.02 -8.73 -7.82
C ARG A 246 15.37 -9.40 -8.01
N ARG A 247 15.92 -9.28 -9.22
CA ARG A 247 17.23 -9.81 -9.60
C ARG A 247 18.11 -8.68 -10.13
N ASP A 248 19.41 -8.77 -9.92
CA ASP A 248 20.36 -7.91 -10.59
C ASP A 248 20.63 -8.42 -12.04
N TRP A 249 21.49 -7.72 -12.74
CA TRP A 249 21.90 -8.09 -14.11
C TRP A 249 22.66 -9.43 -14.19
N GLN A 250 23.15 -9.97 -13.07
CA GLN A 250 23.78 -11.30 -12.97
C GLN A 250 22.79 -12.38 -12.51
N GLY A 251 21.50 -12.05 -12.34
CA GLY A 251 20.47 -12.97 -11.85
C GLY A 251 20.48 -13.19 -10.32
N ARG A 252 21.28 -12.44 -9.55
CA ARG A 252 21.35 -12.60 -8.09
C ARG A 252 20.12 -11.99 -7.42
N PRO A 253 19.57 -12.63 -6.39
CA PRO A 253 18.37 -12.16 -5.69
C PRO A 253 18.71 -10.97 -4.77
N ILE A 254 18.71 -9.76 -5.32
CA ILE A 254 19.05 -8.54 -4.57
C ILE A 254 18.14 -8.27 -3.38
N ASN A 255 16.88 -8.64 -3.51
CA ASN A 255 15.88 -8.52 -2.45
C ASN A 255 16.24 -9.40 -1.22
N LEU A 256 16.68 -10.64 -1.43
CA LEU A 256 17.10 -11.53 -0.35
C LEU A 256 18.37 -11.00 0.35
N ILE A 257 19.36 -10.55 -0.43
CA ILE A 257 20.60 -9.95 0.11
C ILE A 257 20.28 -8.70 0.93
N LEU A 258 19.37 -7.87 0.43
CA LEU A 258 18.92 -6.66 1.14
C LEU A 258 18.16 -7.02 2.42
N ALA A 259 17.23 -7.98 2.36
CA ALA A 259 16.46 -8.44 3.51
C ALA A 259 17.39 -8.98 4.61
N GLU A 260 18.33 -9.87 4.27
CA GLU A 260 19.29 -10.39 5.23
C GLU A 260 20.14 -9.27 5.86
N THR A 261 20.62 -8.33 5.03
CA THR A 261 21.41 -7.18 5.53
C THR A 261 20.60 -6.31 6.49
N VAL A 262 19.33 -6.02 6.16
CA VAL A 262 18.44 -5.19 6.99
C VAL A 262 18.12 -5.91 8.31
N LEU A 263 17.71 -7.18 8.24
CA LEU A 263 17.38 -8.00 9.41
C LEU A 263 18.60 -8.11 10.35
N THR A 264 19.76 -8.51 9.83
CA THR A 264 20.97 -8.68 10.63
C THR A 264 21.38 -7.39 11.34
N ARG A 265 21.43 -6.27 10.61
CA ARG A 265 21.85 -4.97 11.18
C ARG A 265 20.88 -4.46 12.22
N LEU A 266 19.60 -4.43 11.91
CA LEU A 266 18.60 -3.88 12.82
C LEU A 266 18.42 -4.75 14.08
N THR A 267 18.50 -6.08 13.95
CA THR A 267 18.50 -6.98 15.11
C THR A 267 19.72 -6.72 16.00
N ALA A 268 20.92 -6.56 15.43
CA ALA A 268 22.13 -6.21 16.18
C ALA A 268 22.04 -4.84 16.88
N GLU A 269 21.26 -3.90 16.31
CA GLU A 269 20.97 -2.61 16.93
C GLU A 269 19.82 -2.67 17.97
N GLY A 270 19.26 -3.85 18.22
CA GLY A 270 18.21 -4.11 19.20
C GLY A 270 16.80 -3.76 18.72
N TYR A 271 16.57 -3.68 17.41
CA TYR A 271 15.22 -3.56 16.86
C TYR A 271 14.49 -4.90 16.82
N ILE A 272 13.20 -4.86 17.12
CA ILE A 272 12.28 -5.99 17.04
C ILE A 272 11.36 -5.77 15.82
N PHE A 273 11.15 -6.82 15.03
CA PHE A 273 10.29 -6.82 13.88
C PHE A 273 8.93 -7.43 14.25
N THR A 274 7.88 -6.64 14.21
CA THR A 274 6.51 -7.11 14.51
C THR A 274 5.49 -6.46 13.58
N VAL A 275 4.31 -7.04 13.52
CA VAL A 275 3.14 -6.44 12.89
C VAL A 275 2.40 -5.64 13.96
N PRO A 276 2.20 -4.33 13.78
CA PRO A 276 1.50 -3.49 14.76
C PRO A 276 -0.01 -3.76 14.77
N ASP A 277 -0.64 -3.44 15.89
CA ASP A 277 -2.10 -3.36 15.98
C ASP A 277 -2.62 -2.09 15.31
N GLU A 278 -3.91 -2.09 14.92
CA GLU A 278 -4.53 -0.94 14.26
C GLU A 278 -4.59 0.31 15.15
N ASP A 279 -4.69 0.12 16.46
CA ASP A 279 -4.74 1.20 17.45
C ASP A 279 -3.40 1.97 17.57
N ASP A 280 -2.33 1.37 17.09
CA ASP A 280 -1.00 1.98 17.07
C ASP A 280 -0.76 2.90 15.85
N PHE A 281 -1.65 2.96 14.88
CA PHE A 281 -1.45 3.76 13.67
C PHE A 281 -1.50 5.28 13.93
N LEU A 282 -0.67 6.05 13.16
CA LEU A 282 -0.50 7.50 13.27
C LEU A 282 -0.99 8.22 12.00
#